data_3569e973154254adbfaa717259779767
#
_entry.id   3569e973154254adbfaa717259779767
#
_cell.length_a   1.000
_cell.length_b   1.000
_cell.length_c   1.000
_cell.angle_alpha   90.00
_cell.angle_beta   90.00
_cell.angle_gamma   90.00
#
_symmetry.space_group_name_H-M   'P 1'
#
loop_
_entity.id
_entity.type
_entity.pdbx_description
1 polymer ?
#
loop_
_entity_poly.entity_id
_entity_poly.type
_entity_poly.pdbx_seq_one_letter_code
_entity_poly.pdbx_strand_id
1 'polypeptide(L)'
;MKKDSGNVVCPTFNTDNSLNDLHVECPNGYSIDVEHSDLSKGIIKFKNDNITLEDIYENQGKDTFVTNVVNNNRPTYNKIATIATLMDIANYYNKDWKPDWNNSDEHKYYIVLNYHSRYTVDYSCNFNYNIIYFKNRKDAQAVVDNPNFKDILDTIYKD
;
A
#
# COMPACT_ATOMS: atom_id res chain seq x y z
N MET A 1 10.81 8.00 -19.83
CA MET A 1 12.17 7.91 -19.26
C MET A 1 12.02 7.83 -17.76
N LYS A 2 12.14 6.64 -17.16
CA LYS A 2 12.25 6.50 -15.70
C LYS A 2 13.61 7.07 -15.29
N LYS A 3 13.63 8.09 -14.45
CA LYS A 3 14.84 8.48 -13.75
C LYS A 3 15.12 7.39 -12.73
N ASP A 4 16.19 6.62 -12.94
CA ASP A 4 16.80 5.82 -11.88
C ASP A 4 17.24 6.82 -10.79
N SER A 5 16.52 6.84 -9.67
CA SER A 5 17.00 7.45 -8.45
C SER A 5 18.13 6.54 -7.94
N GLY A 6 19.36 6.90 -8.32
CA GLY A 6 20.54 6.15 -7.88
C GLY A 6 20.61 6.12 -6.36
N ASN A 7 20.79 4.93 -5.81
CA ASN A 7 21.03 4.73 -4.39
C ASN A 7 22.31 5.47 -3.99
N VAL A 8 22.22 6.40 -3.04
CA VAL A 8 23.39 7.12 -2.55
C VAL A 8 24.03 6.30 -1.44
N VAL A 9 25.25 5.86 -1.66
CA VAL A 9 26.08 5.18 -0.67
C VAL A 9 27.19 6.12 -0.26
N CYS A 10 27.21 6.54 0.97
CA CYS A 10 28.21 7.48 1.50
C CYS A 10 29.11 6.77 2.55
N PRO A 11 30.26 6.19 2.15
CA PRO A 11 31.19 5.62 3.10
C PRO A 11 31.98 6.73 3.81
N THR A 12 32.21 6.55 5.11
CA THR A 12 33.18 7.35 5.88
C THR A 12 34.35 6.45 6.31
N PHE A 13 35.54 7.01 6.28
CA PHE A 13 36.77 6.26 6.60
C PHE A 13 37.49 6.86 7.81
N ASN A 14 38.12 6.02 8.58
CA ASN A 14 39.05 6.41 9.64
C ASN A 14 40.38 6.92 9.05
N THR A 15 41.24 7.48 9.89
CA THR A 15 42.56 7.99 9.50
C THR A 15 43.52 6.90 8.96
N ASP A 16 43.25 5.65 9.27
CA ASP A 16 43.98 4.47 8.78
C ASP A 16 43.36 3.87 7.50
N ASN A 17 42.39 4.57 6.88
CA ASN A 17 41.58 4.12 5.73
C ASN A 17 40.69 2.91 5.99
N SER A 18 40.47 2.50 7.24
CA SER A 18 39.42 1.54 7.58
C SER A 18 38.04 2.19 7.47
N LEU A 19 37.04 1.42 7.07
CA LEU A 19 35.65 1.90 7.00
C LEU A 19 35.14 2.20 8.41
N ASN A 20 34.77 3.47 8.65
CA ASN A 20 34.21 3.90 9.94
C ASN A 20 32.68 3.78 9.97
N ASP A 21 32.03 4.22 8.91
CA ASP A 21 30.57 4.19 8.79
C ASP A 21 30.16 4.05 7.32
N LEU A 22 28.99 3.46 7.11
CA LEU A 22 28.38 3.33 5.80
C LEU A 22 26.93 3.81 5.88
N HIS A 23 26.71 5.03 5.41
CA HIS A 23 25.36 5.53 5.29
C HIS A 23 24.75 5.14 3.95
N VAL A 24 23.57 4.48 3.98
CA VAL A 24 22.84 4.05 2.79
C VAL A 24 21.47 4.69 2.81
N GLU A 25 21.18 5.53 1.82
CA GLU A 25 19.84 6.08 1.64
C GLU A 25 18.97 5.08 0.88
N CYS A 26 17.92 4.59 1.56
CA CYS A 26 16.93 3.74 0.94
C CYS A 26 15.87 4.60 0.23
N PRO A 27 15.44 4.21 -0.98
CA PRO A 27 14.27 4.81 -1.60
C PRO A 27 13.01 4.63 -0.72
N ASN A 28 12.04 5.55 -0.82
CA ASN A 28 10.79 5.41 -0.09
C ASN A 28 10.10 4.08 -0.41
N GLY A 29 9.72 3.34 0.62
CA GLY A 29 9.09 2.03 0.51
C GLY A 29 10.07 0.88 0.25
N TYR A 30 11.37 1.11 0.48
CA TYR A 30 12.39 0.07 0.40
C TYR A 30 13.22 0.04 1.68
N SER A 31 13.69 -1.15 2.05
CA SER A 31 14.68 -1.38 3.10
C SER A 31 15.86 -2.19 2.56
N ILE A 32 16.95 -2.25 3.32
CA ILE A 32 18.09 -3.09 2.95
C ILE A 32 17.69 -4.55 3.13
N ASP A 33 17.85 -5.34 2.07
CA ASP A 33 17.73 -6.79 2.11
C ASP A 33 19.02 -7.39 2.67
N VAL A 34 19.08 -7.56 3.98
CA VAL A 34 20.27 -8.06 4.68
C VAL A 34 20.62 -9.49 4.27
N GLU A 35 19.61 -10.33 4.02
CA GLU A 35 19.80 -11.74 3.68
C GLU A 35 20.46 -11.94 2.30
N HIS A 36 20.16 -11.04 1.36
CA HIS A 36 20.68 -11.12 0.00
C HIS A 36 21.79 -10.10 -0.29
N SER A 37 22.21 -9.31 0.71
CA SER A 37 23.32 -8.37 0.62
C SER A 37 24.64 -9.05 1.02
N ASP A 38 25.73 -8.66 0.37
CA ASP A 38 27.08 -9.12 0.73
C ASP A 38 27.97 -7.88 0.91
N LEU A 39 28.00 -7.40 2.15
CA LEU A 39 28.77 -6.20 2.50
C LEU A 39 30.28 -6.41 2.33
N SER A 40 30.78 -7.66 2.41
CA SER A 40 32.19 -7.97 2.20
C SER A 40 32.60 -7.74 0.75
N LYS A 41 31.66 -7.84 -0.18
CA LYS A 41 31.85 -7.57 -1.63
C LYS A 41 31.33 -6.20 -2.05
N GLY A 42 30.84 -5.39 -1.12
CA GLY A 42 30.21 -4.10 -1.42
C GLY A 42 28.87 -4.22 -2.15
N ILE A 43 28.19 -5.36 -2.03
CA ILE A 43 26.88 -5.59 -2.66
C ILE A 43 25.79 -5.29 -1.64
N ILE A 44 25.00 -4.24 -1.91
CA ILE A 44 23.81 -3.88 -1.11
C ILE A 44 22.60 -4.10 -2.01
N LYS A 45 21.67 -4.93 -1.56
CA LYS A 45 20.37 -5.16 -2.21
C LYS A 45 19.27 -4.51 -1.38
N PHE A 46 18.22 -4.09 -2.06
CA PHE A 46 17.04 -3.48 -1.45
C PHE A 46 15.84 -4.38 -1.69
N LYS A 47 15.00 -4.52 -0.68
CA LYS A 47 13.68 -5.15 -0.79
C LYS A 47 12.60 -4.08 -0.73
N ASN A 48 11.53 -4.31 -1.47
CA ASN A 48 10.34 -3.46 -1.43
C ASN A 48 9.54 -3.75 -0.17
N ASP A 49 9.33 -2.74 0.68
CA ASP A 49 8.53 -2.87 1.91
C ASP A 49 7.05 -2.50 1.71
N ASN A 50 6.67 -2.05 0.51
CA ASN A 50 5.26 -1.81 0.22
C ASN A 50 4.53 -3.15 0.10
N ILE A 51 3.38 -3.23 0.78
CA ILE A 51 2.50 -4.39 0.72
C ILE A 51 2.05 -4.63 -0.71
N THR A 52 2.12 -5.87 -1.18
CA THR A 52 1.62 -6.30 -2.49
C THR A 52 0.25 -6.97 -2.36
N LEU A 53 -0.41 -7.22 -3.49
CA LEU A 53 -1.65 -8.03 -3.48
C LEU A 53 -1.36 -9.47 -3.08
N GLU A 54 -0.21 -10.01 -3.45
CA GLU A 54 0.25 -11.35 -3.05
C GLU A 54 0.34 -11.44 -1.53
N ASP A 55 0.96 -10.45 -0.86
CA ASP A 55 1.05 -10.40 0.61
C ASP A 55 -0.34 -10.39 1.26
N ILE A 56 -1.30 -9.68 0.66
CA ILE A 56 -2.68 -9.63 1.14
C ILE A 56 -3.36 -10.99 1.00
N TYR A 57 -3.25 -11.62 -0.16
CA TYR A 57 -3.89 -12.90 -0.44
C TYR A 57 -3.28 -14.04 0.36
N GLU A 58 -1.97 -14.05 0.57
CA GLU A 58 -1.31 -15.03 1.45
C GLU A 58 -1.79 -14.91 2.90
N ASN A 59 -2.02 -13.68 3.38
CA ASN A 59 -2.50 -13.44 4.75
C ASN A 59 -3.97 -13.79 4.96
N GLN A 60 -4.83 -13.58 3.95
CA GLN A 60 -6.27 -13.84 4.04
C GLN A 60 -6.64 -15.27 3.68
N GLY A 61 -5.72 -16.02 3.09
CA GLY A 61 -5.97 -17.40 2.66
C GLY A 61 -6.94 -17.44 1.47
N LYS A 62 -7.90 -18.39 1.52
CA LYS A 62 -8.85 -18.59 0.41
C LYS A 62 -10.10 -17.71 0.49
N ASP A 63 -10.28 -16.95 1.55
CA ASP A 63 -11.48 -16.14 1.79
C ASP A 63 -11.32 -14.72 1.24
N THR A 64 -11.04 -14.60 -0.06
CA THR A 64 -10.95 -13.31 -0.75
C THR A 64 -12.23 -13.00 -1.54
N PHE A 65 -12.61 -11.73 -1.63
CA PHE A 65 -13.75 -11.30 -2.44
C PHE A 65 -13.51 -11.53 -3.94
N VAL A 66 -12.27 -11.46 -4.39
CA VAL A 66 -11.89 -11.59 -5.81
C VAL A 66 -12.08 -13.02 -6.33
N THR A 67 -11.92 -14.06 -5.51
CA THR A 67 -12.07 -15.46 -5.95
C THR A 67 -13.46 -15.79 -6.47
N ASN A 68 -14.47 -14.97 -6.14
CA ASN A 68 -15.86 -15.16 -6.54
C ASN A 68 -16.27 -14.28 -7.76
N VAL A 69 -15.39 -13.44 -8.28
CA VAL A 69 -15.67 -12.58 -9.42
C VAL A 69 -15.20 -13.27 -10.71
N VAL A 70 -16.16 -13.68 -11.53
CA VAL A 70 -15.90 -14.38 -12.80
C VAL A 70 -15.16 -13.46 -13.77
N ASN A 71 -14.07 -13.99 -14.33
CA ASN A 71 -13.21 -13.33 -15.31
C ASN A 71 -13.98 -13.12 -16.65
N ASN A 72 -14.64 -11.98 -16.81
CA ASN A 72 -15.32 -11.56 -18.03
C ASN A 72 -14.69 -10.25 -18.52
N ASN A 73 -14.23 -10.24 -19.77
CA ASN A 73 -13.59 -9.09 -20.45
C ASN A 73 -14.53 -7.87 -20.70
N ARG A 74 -15.51 -7.63 -19.83
CA ARG A 74 -16.39 -6.46 -19.94
C ARG A 74 -15.91 -5.38 -18.95
N PRO A 75 -15.85 -4.10 -19.37
CA PRO A 75 -15.37 -3.01 -18.49
C PRO A 75 -16.06 -2.94 -17.13
N THR A 76 -17.38 -3.18 -17.09
CA THR A 76 -18.17 -3.20 -15.86
C THR A 76 -17.71 -4.31 -14.89
N TYR A 77 -17.35 -5.48 -15.40
CA TYR A 77 -16.85 -6.58 -14.58
C TYR A 77 -15.45 -6.28 -14.03
N ASN A 78 -14.62 -5.62 -14.83
CA ASN A 78 -13.28 -5.20 -14.36
C ASN A 78 -13.40 -4.22 -13.18
N LYS A 79 -14.32 -3.26 -13.25
CA LYS A 79 -14.57 -2.31 -12.16
C LYS A 79 -15.09 -3.02 -10.90
N ILE A 80 -16.01 -3.97 -11.03
CA ILE A 80 -16.51 -4.77 -9.90
C ILE A 80 -15.38 -5.60 -9.29
N ALA A 81 -14.56 -6.27 -10.11
CA ALA A 81 -13.40 -7.02 -9.64
C ALA A 81 -12.41 -6.13 -8.90
N THR A 82 -12.16 -4.92 -9.42
CA THR A 82 -11.26 -3.95 -8.78
C THR A 82 -11.82 -3.43 -7.44
N ILE A 83 -13.14 -3.21 -7.35
CA ILE A 83 -13.79 -2.88 -6.07
C ILE A 83 -13.63 -4.04 -5.07
N ALA A 84 -13.83 -5.29 -5.52
CA ALA A 84 -13.62 -6.46 -4.66
C ALA A 84 -12.16 -6.56 -4.18
N THR A 85 -11.19 -6.26 -5.04
CA THR A 85 -9.78 -6.17 -4.66
C THR A 85 -9.54 -5.11 -3.58
N LEU A 86 -10.14 -3.92 -3.70
CA LEU A 86 -10.02 -2.88 -2.66
C LEU A 86 -10.72 -3.29 -1.36
N MET A 87 -11.79 -4.10 -1.41
CA MET A 87 -12.41 -4.68 -0.21
C MET A 87 -11.45 -5.68 0.47
N ASP A 88 -10.73 -6.51 -0.28
CA ASP A 88 -9.71 -7.42 0.26
C ASP A 88 -8.57 -6.64 0.93
N ILE A 89 -8.10 -5.57 0.29
CA ILE A 89 -7.10 -4.66 0.87
C ILE A 89 -7.63 -4.05 2.19
N ALA A 90 -8.85 -3.54 2.20
CA ALA A 90 -9.45 -2.97 3.40
C ALA A 90 -9.59 -4.01 4.53
N ASN A 91 -10.00 -5.24 4.21
CA ASN A 91 -10.09 -6.33 5.18
C ASN A 91 -8.73 -6.69 5.80
N TYR A 92 -7.68 -6.71 4.99
CA TYR A 92 -6.32 -6.93 5.47
C TYR A 92 -5.94 -5.95 6.59
N TYR A 93 -6.23 -4.65 6.39
CA TYR A 93 -5.94 -3.61 7.38
C TYR A 93 -6.91 -3.60 8.55
N ASN A 94 -8.18 -3.86 8.29
CA ASN A 94 -9.26 -3.81 9.30
C ASN A 94 -9.29 -5.05 10.18
N LYS A 95 -8.79 -6.19 9.71
CA LYS A 95 -8.93 -7.51 10.36
C LYS A 95 -10.41 -7.80 10.62
N ASP A 96 -10.80 -8.04 11.86
CA ASP A 96 -12.17 -8.35 12.26
C ASP A 96 -13.07 -7.13 12.49
N TRP A 97 -12.54 -5.90 12.30
CA TRP A 97 -13.32 -4.70 12.52
C TRP A 97 -14.40 -4.52 11.44
N LYS A 98 -15.58 -4.17 11.89
CA LYS A 98 -16.72 -3.75 11.05
C LYS A 98 -17.25 -2.41 11.53
N PRO A 99 -17.68 -1.50 10.62
CA PRO A 99 -18.24 -0.22 11.01
C PRO A 99 -19.48 -0.38 11.87
N ASP A 100 -19.49 0.22 13.05
CA ASP A 100 -20.72 0.35 13.86
C ASP A 100 -21.39 1.70 13.56
N TRP A 101 -22.47 1.67 12.80
CA TRP A 101 -23.20 2.86 12.38
C TRP A 101 -24.09 3.43 13.50
N ASN A 102 -24.27 2.73 14.62
CA ASN A 102 -24.96 3.23 15.79
C ASN A 102 -24.03 4.00 16.74
N ASN A 103 -22.71 3.87 16.54
CA ASN A 103 -21.70 4.58 17.31
C ASN A 103 -21.26 5.85 16.58
N SER A 104 -21.79 7.01 17.02
CA SER A 104 -21.45 8.32 16.45
C SER A 104 -20.03 8.80 16.81
N ASP A 105 -19.39 8.20 17.80
CA ASP A 105 -18.04 8.57 18.23
C ASP A 105 -16.97 7.79 17.43
N GLU A 106 -17.38 6.76 16.70
CA GLU A 106 -16.49 5.98 15.86
C GLU A 106 -16.33 6.63 14.48
N HIS A 107 -15.13 7.12 14.17
CA HIS A 107 -14.80 7.57 12.83
C HIS A 107 -14.57 6.38 11.91
N LYS A 108 -15.27 6.34 10.78
CA LYS A 108 -15.13 5.35 9.70
C LYS A 108 -14.47 6.06 8.53
N TYR A 109 -13.20 5.72 8.26
CA TYR A 109 -12.39 6.41 7.24
C TYR A 109 -12.60 5.78 5.87
N TYR A 110 -12.61 6.59 4.82
CA TYR A 110 -12.72 6.13 3.44
C TYR A 110 -11.88 6.99 2.50
N ILE A 111 -11.57 6.42 1.34
CA ILE A 111 -10.77 7.09 0.33
C ILE A 111 -11.70 7.83 -0.64
N VAL A 112 -11.32 9.04 -1.01
CA VAL A 112 -12.03 9.86 -2.00
C VAL A 112 -11.05 10.48 -2.98
N LEU A 113 -11.50 10.73 -4.20
CA LEU A 113 -10.82 11.55 -5.18
C LEU A 113 -11.30 13.01 -5.02
N ASN A 114 -10.41 13.92 -4.66
CA ASN A 114 -10.77 15.33 -4.51
C ASN A 114 -10.83 16.05 -5.87
N TYR A 115 -11.29 17.29 -5.89
CA TYR A 115 -11.43 18.11 -7.10
C TYR A 115 -10.08 18.46 -7.78
N HIS A 116 -8.94 18.26 -7.11
CA HIS A 116 -7.59 18.35 -7.69
C HIS A 116 -7.08 17.02 -8.24
N SER A 117 -7.93 16.02 -8.40
CA SER A 117 -7.58 14.67 -8.83
C SER A 117 -6.52 13.98 -7.95
N ARG A 118 -6.54 14.28 -6.65
CA ARG A 118 -5.69 13.65 -5.64
C ARG A 118 -6.53 12.76 -4.73
N TYR A 119 -6.00 11.60 -4.40
CA TYR A 119 -6.59 10.74 -3.37
C TYR A 119 -6.38 11.35 -1.99
N THR A 120 -7.44 11.38 -1.21
CA THR A 120 -7.44 11.86 0.18
C THR A 120 -8.27 10.94 1.04
N VAL A 121 -8.01 10.96 2.33
CA VAL A 121 -8.79 10.19 3.32
C VAL A 121 -9.73 11.12 4.04
N ASP A 122 -11.02 10.81 3.92
CA ASP A 122 -12.11 11.47 4.65
C ASP A 122 -12.74 10.51 5.67
N TYR A 123 -13.70 10.94 6.47
CA TYR A 123 -14.37 10.10 7.44
C TYR A 123 -15.86 10.40 7.54
N SER A 124 -16.60 9.42 8.04
CA SER A 124 -18.01 9.56 8.45
C SER A 124 -18.21 8.90 9.81
N CYS A 125 -19.10 9.47 10.61
CA CYS A 125 -19.52 8.88 11.90
C CYS A 125 -20.87 8.18 11.78
N ASN A 126 -21.85 8.85 11.15
CA ASN A 126 -23.26 8.48 11.21
C ASN A 126 -23.85 8.04 9.87
N PHE A 127 -23.16 8.32 8.75
CA PHE A 127 -23.72 8.08 7.43
C PHE A 127 -22.82 7.17 6.61
N ASN A 128 -23.43 6.21 5.95
CA ASN A 128 -22.75 5.31 5.03
C ASN A 128 -22.70 5.93 3.62
N TYR A 129 -21.66 6.71 3.33
CA TYR A 129 -21.46 7.37 2.03
C TYR A 129 -20.66 6.53 1.04
N ASN A 130 -19.97 5.49 1.51
CA ASN A 130 -19.08 4.70 0.69
C ASN A 130 -19.32 3.20 0.93
N ILE A 131 -18.74 2.37 0.08
CA ILE A 131 -18.84 0.90 0.19
C ILE A 131 -17.71 0.35 1.07
N ILE A 132 -16.55 1.02 1.09
CA ILE A 132 -15.32 0.52 1.70
C ILE A 132 -14.85 1.52 2.75
N TYR A 133 -14.68 1.01 3.98
CA TYR A 133 -14.24 1.79 5.14
C TYR A 133 -13.04 1.15 5.81
N PHE A 134 -12.24 1.99 6.43
CA PHE A 134 -11.08 1.64 7.24
C PHE A 134 -11.31 2.07 8.69
N LYS A 135 -10.84 1.25 9.62
CA LYS A 135 -10.89 1.56 11.05
C LYS A 135 -10.05 2.78 11.40
N ASN A 136 -8.86 2.88 10.80
CA ASN A 136 -7.90 3.92 11.13
C ASN A 136 -7.58 4.77 9.90
N ARG A 137 -7.41 6.09 10.11
CA ARG A 137 -6.96 7.01 9.08
C ARG A 137 -5.62 6.61 8.49
N LYS A 138 -4.69 6.12 9.34
CA LYS A 138 -3.36 5.69 8.94
C LYS A 138 -3.41 4.54 7.92
N ASP A 139 -4.32 3.59 8.13
CA ASP A 139 -4.45 2.42 7.25
C ASP A 139 -5.00 2.83 5.88
N ALA A 140 -6.03 3.67 5.85
CA ALA A 140 -6.54 4.25 4.61
C ALA A 140 -5.47 5.08 3.88
N GLN A 141 -4.67 5.85 4.61
CA GLN A 141 -3.58 6.64 4.04
C GLN A 141 -2.47 5.73 3.48
N ALA A 142 -2.14 4.64 4.16
CA ALA A 142 -1.17 3.66 3.67
C ALA A 142 -1.59 3.05 2.32
N VAL A 143 -2.88 2.85 2.09
CA VAL A 143 -3.40 2.40 0.79
C VAL A 143 -3.23 3.50 -0.28
N VAL A 144 -3.52 4.76 0.06
CA VAL A 144 -3.36 5.90 -0.86
C VAL A 144 -1.90 6.09 -1.28
N ASP A 145 -0.98 5.94 -0.33
CA ASP A 145 0.44 6.20 -0.53
C ASP A 145 1.19 5.00 -1.17
N ASN A 146 0.54 3.82 -1.19
CA ASN A 146 1.16 2.62 -1.73
C ASN A 146 1.11 2.60 -3.27
N PRO A 147 2.27 2.65 -3.95
CA PRO A 147 2.33 2.66 -5.41
C PRO A 147 1.75 1.38 -6.06
N ASN A 148 1.73 0.24 -5.34
CA ASN A 148 1.18 -1.01 -5.85
C ASN A 148 -0.36 -0.98 -5.98
N PHE A 149 -1.04 -0.06 -5.28
CA PHE A 149 -2.50 0.06 -5.30
C PHE A 149 -3.00 1.22 -6.16
N LYS A 150 -2.09 1.98 -6.78
CA LYS A 150 -2.44 3.16 -7.57
C LYS A 150 -3.40 2.84 -8.71
N ASP A 151 -3.14 1.80 -9.48
CA ASP A 151 -3.96 1.42 -10.63
C ASP A 151 -5.36 0.95 -10.19
N ILE A 152 -5.47 0.33 -9.02
CA ILE A 152 -6.74 -0.06 -8.39
C ILE A 152 -7.57 1.20 -8.08
N LEU A 153 -6.95 2.18 -7.42
CA LEU A 153 -7.62 3.44 -7.09
C LEU A 153 -7.99 4.22 -8.35
N ASP A 154 -7.10 4.29 -9.35
CA ASP A 154 -7.36 4.97 -10.61
C ASP A 154 -8.57 4.34 -11.33
N THR A 155 -8.67 3.02 -11.39
CA THR A 155 -9.80 2.31 -12.02
C THR A 155 -11.13 2.54 -11.29
N ILE A 156 -11.12 2.65 -9.97
CA ILE A 156 -12.35 2.85 -9.19
C ILE A 156 -12.86 4.29 -9.27
N TYR A 157 -11.96 5.26 -9.16
CA TYR A 157 -12.33 6.65 -8.89
C TYR A 157 -12.17 7.60 -10.09
N LYS A 158 -11.43 7.23 -11.16
CA LYS A 158 -11.17 8.12 -12.30
C LYS A 158 -11.92 7.73 -13.58
N ASP A 159 -12.40 6.48 -13.66
CA ASP A 159 -13.24 5.97 -14.74
C ASP A 159 -14.74 6.07 -14.29
#